data_02296b3142d24a3d1db8476d638744d7
#
_entry.id   02296b3142d24a3d1db8476d638744d7
#
_cell.length_a   1.000
_cell.length_b   1.000
_cell.length_c   1.000
_cell.angle_alpha   90.00
_cell.angle_beta   90.00
_cell.angle_gamma   90.00
#
_symmetry.space_group_name_H-M   'P 1'
#
loop_
_entity.id
_entity.type
_entity.pdbx_description
1 polymer ?
#
loop_
_entity_poly.entity_id
_entity_poly.type
_entity_poly.pdbx_seq_one_letter_code
_entity_poly.pdbx_strand_id
1 'polypeptide(L)'
;VFAIALSVMLLLGVEKVRQDAKLSFANTISGTDLIVGARSGSIQLLLYSVFRIGNATNNITWRSYQAVAARKDVKWTIPISLGDSHRGFRVMGTSETYFKHYSYGQSRQLKFRNGKPFEDVFETVLGAEVARNLGYRIGDKIVIAHGLGTAGFAKHDDKPFTVSGILEHTGTPVDRTLHVSVEGITAIHVDWKDGS
;
A
#
# COMPACT_ATOMS: atom_id res chain seq x y z
N VAL A 1 27.18 33.32 21.57
CA VAL A 1 27.62 32.50 20.43
C VAL A 1 26.95 31.12 20.45
N PHE A 2 26.95 30.37 21.57
CA PHE A 2 26.38 29.01 21.66
C PHE A 2 24.86 28.98 21.34
N ALA A 3 24.07 29.90 21.91
CA ALA A 3 22.63 29.98 21.64
C ALA A 3 22.31 30.26 20.17
N ILE A 4 23.07 31.13 19.51
CA ILE A 4 22.90 31.42 18.08
C ILE A 4 23.24 30.19 17.26
N ALA A 5 24.33 29.52 17.55
CA ALA A 5 24.72 28.28 16.86
C ALA A 5 23.67 27.19 17.01
N LEU A 6 23.11 27.00 18.21
CA LEU A 6 22.03 26.04 18.45
C LEU A 6 20.76 26.40 17.66
N SER A 7 20.36 27.69 17.65
CA SER A 7 19.19 28.15 16.92
C SER A 7 19.34 27.95 15.41
N VAL A 8 20.50 28.24 14.85
CA VAL A 8 20.81 28.02 13.42
C VAL A 8 20.80 26.52 13.10
N MET A 9 21.38 25.70 13.94
CA MET A 9 21.39 24.24 13.77
C MET A 9 19.95 23.68 13.77
N LEU A 10 19.11 24.10 14.71
CA LEU A 10 17.71 23.69 14.77
C LEU A 10 16.94 24.15 13.52
N LEU A 11 17.12 25.39 13.09
CA LEU A 11 16.48 25.91 11.87
C LEU A 11 16.87 25.10 10.64
N LEU A 12 18.14 24.86 10.45
CA LEU A 12 18.66 24.06 9.33
C LEU A 12 18.16 22.60 9.42
N GLY A 13 18.10 22.04 10.63
CA GLY A 13 17.57 20.69 10.85
C GLY A 13 16.09 20.56 10.47
N VAL A 14 15.26 21.52 10.90
CA VAL A 14 13.84 21.57 10.55
C VAL A 14 13.65 21.75 9.05
N GLU A 15 14.40 22.65 8.42
CA GLU A 15 14.31 22.88 6.97
C GLU A 15 14.76 21.63 6.19
N LYS A 16 15.82 20.94 6.64
CA LYS A 16 16.26 19.67 6.06
C LYS A 16 15.15 18.61 6.12
N VAL A 17 14.56 18.41 7.30
CA VAL A 17 13.44 17.45 7.49
C VAL A 17 12.25 17.84 6.58
N ARG A 18 11.91 19.13 6.49
CA ARG A 18 10.85 19.61 5.62
C ARG A 18 11.11 19.31 4.14
N GLN A 19 12.34 19.52 3.68
CA GLN A 19 12.74 19.23 2.29
C GLN A 19 12.73 17.73 2.02
N ASP A 20 13.28 16.91 2.92
CA ASP A 20 13.30 15.46 2.77
C ASP A 20 11.87 14.87 2.78
N ALA A 21 10.96 15.41 3.60
CA ALA A 21 9.57 15.01 3.58
C ALA A 21 8.87 15.34 2.25
N LYS A 22 9.10 16.54 1.68
CA LYS A 22 8.57 16.92 0.37
C LYS A 22 9.12 16.01 -0.75
N LEU A 23 10.42 15.76 -0.74
CA LEU A 23 11.06 14.86 -1.72
C LEU A 23 10.54 13.43 -1.58
N SER A 24 10.40 12.93 -0.36
CA SER A 24 9.83 11.61 -0.10
C SER A 24 8.40 11.50 -0.63
N PHE A 25 7.57 12.52 -0.41
CA PHE A 25 6.22 12.56 -0.96
C PHE A 25 6.24 12.56 -2.50
N ALA A 26 6.98 13.48 -3.11
CA ALA A 26 7.09 13.58 -4.58
C ALA A 26 7.69 12.32 -5.21
N ASN A 27 8.54 11.61 -4.48
CA ASN A 27 9.14 10.34 -4.92
C ASN A 27 8.21 9.15 -4.72
N THR A 28 7.25 9.21 -3.80
CA THR A 28 6.38 8.07 -3.49
C THR A 28 5.25 7.91 -4.49
N ILE A 29 4.70 9.00 -5.02
CA ILE A 29 3.62 8.98 -6.00
C ILE A 29 3.86 10.05 -7.07
N SER A 30 3.70 9.67 -8.32
CA SER A 30 3.88 10.52 -9.48
C SER A 30 2.78 10.27 -10.51
N GLY A 31 2.36 11.31 -11.24
CA GLY A 31 1.37 11.16 -12.31
C GLY A 31 -0.04 10.81 -11.85
N THR A 32 -0.37 11.05 -10.57
CA THR A 32 -1.71 10.90 -10.01
C THR A 32 -2.29 12.29 -9.73
N ASP A 33 -3.41 12.62 -10.38
CA ASP A 33 -4.01 13.94 -10.26
C ASP A 33 -4.84 14.10 -8.98
N LEU A 34 -5.48 13.02 -8.52
CA LEU A 34 -6.44 13.07 -7.42
C LEU A 34 -6.43 11.79 -6.58
N ILE A 35 -6.53 11.97 -5.26
CA ILE A 35 -6.79 10.89 -4.30
C ILE A 35 -8.18 11.11 -3.71
N VAL A 36 -9.06 10.13 -3.89
CA VAL A 36 -10.45 10.16 -3.40
C VAL A 36 -10.59 9.16 -2.26
N GLY A 37 -11.13 9.60 -1.15
CA GLY A 37 -11.37 8.76 0.03
C GLY A 37 -12.62 9.19 0.79
N ALA A 38 -12.99 8.44 1.83
CA ALA A 38 -14.04 8.83 2.77
C ALA A 38 -13.67 10.14 3.49
N ARG A 39 -14.67 10.83 4.03
CA ARG A 39 -14.45 12.07 4.77
C ARG A 39 -13.53 11.84 5.96
N SER A 40 -12.30 12.29 5.81
CA SER A 40 -11.23 12.32 6.81
C SER A 40 -10.38 13.58 6.58
N GLY A 41 -9.41 13.84 7.43
CA GLY A 41 -8.45 14.91 7.15
C GLY A 41 -7.61 14.59 5.89
N SER A 42 -7.30 15.60 5.08
CA SER A 42 -6.47 15.43 3.88
C SER A 42 -5.11 14.82 4.17
N ILE A 43 -4.49 15.20 5.31
CA ILE A 43 -3.22 14.62 5.76
C ILE A 43 -3.38 13.13 6.10
N GLN A 44 -4.47 12.77 6.78
CA GLN A 44 -4.75 11.36 7.11
C GLN A 44 -4.96 10.51 5.86
N LEU A 45 -5.69 11.04 4.87
CA LEU A 45 -5.88 10.37 3.58
C LEU A 45 -4.54 10.15 2.85
N LEU A 46 -3.65 11.13 2.86
CA LEU A 46 -2.31 11.00 2.28
C LEU A 46 -1.45 9.99 3.02
N LEU A 47 -1.39 10.08 4.35
CA LEU A 47 -0.61 9.15 5.17
C LEU A 47 -1.06 7.70 4.93
N TYR A 48 -2.36 7.48 4.85
CA TYR A 48 -2.93 6.17 4.63
C TYR A 48 -2.71 5.66 3.20
N SER A 49 -3.12 6.42 2.18
CA SER A 49 -3.12 5.97 0.78
C SER A 49 -1.74 5.93 0.15
N VAL A 50 -0.85 6.87 0.51
CA VAL A 50 0.48 7.02 -0.10
C VAL A 50 1.56 6.36 0.75
N PHE A 51 1.60 6.68 2.05
CA PHE A 51 2.66 6.22 2.94
C PHE A 51 2.35 4.91 3.67
N ARG A 52 1.13 4.40 3.57
CA ARG A 52 0.67 3.17 4.26
C ARG A 52 0.73 3.29 5.78
N ILE A 53 0.59 4.51 6.31
CA ILE A 53 0.66 4.82 7.74
C ILE A 53 -0.74 5.06 8.31
N GLY A 54 -1.03 4.51 9.49
CA GLY A 54 -2.31 4.63 10.18
C GLY A 54 -3.36 3.64 9.70
N ASN A 55 -4.59 3.83 10.16
CA ASN A 55 -5.75 3.02 9.80
C ASN A 55 -6.84 3.93 9.21
N ALA A 56 -7.64 3.40 8.30
CA ALA A 56 -8.81 4.12 7.81
C ALA A 56 -9.84 4.24 8.94
N THR A 57 -10.32 5.46 9.17
CA THR A 57 -11.46 5.71 10.08
C THR A 57 -12.78 5.47 9.39
N ASN A 58 -12.83 5.68 8.08
CA ASN A 58 -14.00 5.46 7.21
C ASN A 58 -13.53 4.96 5.85
N ASN A 59 -14.39 4.17 5.19
CA ASN A 59 -14.15 3.66 3.84
C ASN A 59 -15.18 4.22 2.86
N ILE A 60 -14.80 4.32 1.58
CA ILE A 60 -15.78 4.51 0.49
C ILE A 60 -16.39 3.16 0.15
N THR A 61 -17.65 3.18 -0.29
CA THR A 61 -18.32 1.95 -0.76
C THR A 61 -17.80 1.58 -2.16
N TRP A 62 -17.87 0.29 -2.50
CA TRP A 62 -17.57 -0.18 -3.86
C TRP A 62 -18.42 0.53 -4.92
N ARG A 63 -19.69 0.79 -4.63
CA ARG A 63 -20.59 1.57 -5.50
C ARG A 63 -20.06 2.99 -5.75
N SER A 64 -19.53 3.65 -4.73
CA SER A 64 -18.92 4.99 -4.88
C SER A 64 -17.66 4.94 -5.74
N TYR A 65 -16.83 3.93 -5.56
CA TYR A 65 -15.65 3.70 -6.40
C TYR A 65 -16.07 3.52 -7.88
N GLN A 66 -17.03 2.64 -8.15
CA GLN A 66 -17.54 2.41 -9.51
C GLN A 66 -18.11 3.68 -10.15
N ALA A 67 -18.84 4.49 -9.38
CA ALA A 67 -19.39 5.76 -9.86
C ALA A 67 -18.30 6.75 -10.27
N VAL A 68 -17.17 6.80 -9.55
CA VAL A 68 -16.01 7.61 -9.93
C VAL A 68 -15.32 7.03 -11.15
N ALA A 69 -15.08 5.72 -11.18
CA ALA A 69 -14.41 5.04 -12.29
C ALA A 69 -15.16 5.15 -13.62
N ALA A 70 -16.51 5.21 -13.57
CA ALA A 70 -17.36 5.33 -14.75
C ALA A 70 -17.46 6.75 -15.34
N ARG A 71 -16.85 7.76 -14.73
CA ARG A 71 -16.89 9.13 -15.23
C ARG A 71 -16.09 9.28 -16.51
N LYS A 72 -16.60 10.07 -17.46
CA LYS A 72 -15.95 10.31 -18.76
C LYS A 72 -14.65 11.11 -18.67
N ASP A 73 -14.48 11.88 -17.61
CA ASP A 73 -13.29 12.70 -17.32
C ASP A 73 -12.24 11.93 -16.50
N VAL A 74 -12.49 10.68 -16.15
CA VAL A 74 -11.55 9.81 -15.44
C VAL A 74 -10.91 8.82 -16.42
N LYS A 75 -9.60 8.90 -16.57
CA LYS A 75 -8.82 8.05 -17.49
C LYS A 75 -8.56 6.67 -16.90
N TRP A 76 -8.22 6.61 -15.61
CA TRP A 76 -7.99 5.37 -14.86
C TRP A 76 -8.17 5.61 -13.37
N THR A 77 -8.43 4.53 -12.66
CA THR A 77 -8.52 4.52 -11.20
C THR A 77 -7.73 3.35 -10.64
N ILE A 78 -7.21 3.52 -9.43
CA ILE A 78 -6.54 2.47 -8.65
C ILE A 78 -7.29 2.36 -7.33
N PRO A 79 -8.00 1.26 -7.06
CA PRO A 79 -8.59 1.01 -5.74
C PRO A 79 -7.47 0.72 -4.74
N ILE A 80 -7.61 1.22 -3.50
CA ILE A 80 -6.70 0.93 -2.40
C ILE A 80 -7.54 0.55 -1.18
N SER A 81 -7.35 -0.67 -0.70
CA SER A 81 -7.90 -1.18 0.56
C SER A 81 -6.76 -1.62 1.47
N LEU A 82 -6.72 -1.09 2.68
CA LEU A 82 -5.69 -1.39 3.67
C LEU A 82 -6.38 -1.74 4.99
N GLY A 83 -5.99 -2.80 5.62
CA GLY A 83 -6.60 -3.25 6.89
C GLY A 83 -5.89 -4.48 7.43
N ASP A 84 -5.34 -5.26 6.53
CA ASP A 84 -4.71 -6.53 6.83
C ASP A 84 -3.19 -6.43 6.86
N SER A 85 -2.57 -7.49 7.38
CA SER A 85 -1.13 -7.58 7.48
C SER A 85 -0.63 -9.01 7.34
N HIS A 86 0.66 -9.15 7.07
CA HIS A 86 1.38 -10.40 7.15
C HIS A 86 2.73 -10.17 7.80
N ARG A 87 2.96 -10.79 8.97
CA ARG A 87 4.23 -10.70 9.72
C ARG A 87 4.77 -9.27 9.87
N GLY A 88 3.88 -8.32 10.18
CA GLY A 88 4.23 -6.92 10.38
C GLY A 88 4.33 -6.06 9.10
N PHE A 89 4.13 -6.64 7.93
CA PHE A 89 4.01 -5.92 6.67
C PHE A 89 2.55 -5.67 6.31
N ARG A 90 2.27 -4.51 5.74
CA ARG A 90 0.92 -4.15 5.27
C ARG A 90 0.52 -4.99 4.07
N VAL A 91 -0.75 -5.41 4.07
CA VAL A 91 -1.42 -5.96 2.88
C VAL A 91 -2.28 -4.86 2.28
N MET A 92 -2.20 -4.70 0.96
CA MET A 92 -2.96 -3.76 0.18
C MET A 92 -3.80 -4.49 -0.86
N GLY A 93 -5.12 -4.40 -0.73
CA GLY A 93 -6.05 -4.78 -1.77
C GLY A 93 -6.06 -3.71 -2.86
N THR A 94 -5.84 -4.12 -4.10
CA THR A 94 -5.80 -3.25 -5.28
C THR A 94 -6.25 -4.01 -6.54
N SER A 95 -6.02 -3.47 -7.72
CA SER A 95 -6.28 -4.12 -9.00
C SER A 95 -5.03 -4.13 -9.88
N GLU A 96 -5.06 -4.84 -11.00
CA GLU A 96 -3.95 -4.88 -11.98
C GLU A 96 -3.59 -3.48 -12.49
N THR A 97 -4.56 -2.54 -12.49
CA THR A 97 -4.32 -1.14 -12.89
C THR A 97 -3.27 -0.47 -12.03
N TYR A 98 -3.04 -0.95 -10.79
CA TYR A 98 -1.97 -0.47 -9.94
C TYR A 98 -0.59 -0.68 -10.59
N PHE A 99 -0.29 -1.88 -11.06
CA PHE A 99 1.01 -2.20 -11.67
C PHE A 99 1.20 -1.49 -13.02
N LYS A 100 0.11 -1.15 -13.69
CA LYS A 100 0.13 -0.48 -15.00
C LYS A 100 0.28 1.03 -14.89
N HIS A 101 -0.35 1.67 -13.90
CA HIS A 101 -0.48 3.13 -13.84
C HIS A 101 0.23 3.78 -12.67
N TYR A 102 0.49 3.03 -11.57
CA TYR A 102 1.23 3.60 -10.46
C TYR A 102 2.66 3.91 -10.89
N SER A 103 3.08 5.14 -10.64
CA SER A 103 4.45 5.58 -10.88
C SER A 103 5.00 6.35 -9.68
N TYR A 104 6.32 6.36 -9.55
CA TYR A 104 7.05 6.97 -8.44
C TYR A 104 8.28 7.74 -8.96
N GLY A 105 8.84 8.60 -8.11
CA GLY A 105 9.98 9.42 -8.48
C GLY A 105 9.69 10.27 -9.72
N GLN A 106 10.58 10.25 -10.68
CA GLN A 106 10.41 10.96 -11.95
C GLN A 106 9.60 10.09 -12.95
N SER A 107 8.34 9.77 -12.60
CA SER A 107 7.43 8.96 -13.42
C SER A 107 7.94 7.56 -13.77
N ARG A 108 8.73 6.95 -12.87
CA ARG A 108 9.17 5.56 -13.03
C ARG A 108 8.02 4.62 -12.74
N GLN A 109 7.80 3.66 -13.61
CA GLN A 109 6.80 2.61 -13.42
C GLN A 109 7.33 1.46 -12.57
N LEU A 110 6.41 0.71 -11.93
CA LEU A 110 6.75 -0.51 -11.24
C LEU A 110 7.28 -1.55 -12.22
N LYS A 111 8.34 -2.25 -11.80
CA LYS A 111 8.91 -3.36 -12.56
C LYS A 111 8.92 -4.62 -11.71
N PHE A 112 8.74 -5.75 -12.34
CA PHE A 112 8.87 -7.06 -11.70
C PHE A 112 10.31 -7.54 -11.78
N ARG A 113 10.88 -7.87 -10.62
CA ARG A 113 12.16 -8.58 -10.53
C ARG A 113 11.99 -10.04 -10.93
N ASN A 114 10.88 -10.65 -10.48
CA ASN A 114 10.52 -12.04 -10.77
C ASN A 114 9.00 -12.14 -10.89
N GLY A 115 8.51 -13.08 -11.71
CA GLY A 115 7.09 -13.37 -11.86
C GLY A 115 6.32 -12.29 -12.62
N LYS A 116 5.03 -12.16 -12.29
CA LYS A 116 4.06 -11.30 -12.99
C LYS A 116 3.04 -10.71 -12.01
N PRO A 117 2.17 -9.77 -12.45
CA PRO A 117 1.01 -9.35 -11.65
C PRO A 117 0.15 -10.56 -11.25
N PHE A 118 -0.65 -10.40 -10.20
CA PHE A 118 -1.65 -11.40 -9.86
C PHE A 118 -2.74 -11.45 -10.96
N GLU A 119 -3.20 -12.64 -11.28
CA GLU A 119 -4.29 -12.92 -12.22
C GLU A 119 -5.43 -13.67 -11.51
N ASP A 120 -5.10 -14.39 -10.43
CA ASP A 120 -6.06 -15.12 -9.61
C ASP A 120 -6.38 -14.38 -8.30
N VAL A 121 -7.56 -14.68 -7.75
CA VAL A 121 -8.07 -14.10 -6.48
C VAL A 121 -7.10 -14.34 -5.33
N PHE A 122 -6.50 -15.53 -5.25
CA PHE A 122 -5.56 -15.93 -4.19
C PHE A 122 -4.10 -15.88 -4.63
N GLU A 123 -3.75 -14.85 -5.39
CA GLU A 123 -2.37 -14.52 -5.73
C GLU A 123 -1.93 -13.21 -5.05
N THR A 124 -0.65 -13.10 -4.79
CA THR A 124 -0.05 -11.91 -4.19
C THR A 124 1.24 -11.50 -4.88
N VAL A 125 1.44 -10.19 -5.02
CA VAL A 125 2.70 -9.59 -5.47
C VAL A 125 3.39 -8.94 -4.28
N LEU A 126 4.65 -9.26 -4.07
CA LEU A 126 5.43 -8.77 -2.94
C LEU A 126 6.27 -7.56 -3.33
N GLY A 127 6.33 -6.58 -2.43
CA GLY A 127 7.35 -5.55 -2.46
C GLY A 127 8.74 -6.15 -2.19
N ALA A 128 9.78 -5.49 -2.68
CA ALA A 128 11.15 -6.01 -2.63
C ALA A 128 11.66 -6.31 -1.21
N GLU A 129 11.33 -5.46 -0.23
CA GLU A 129 11.73 -5.67 1.16
C GLU A 129 10.95 -6.80 1.83
N VAL A 130 9.66 -6.97 1.52
CA VAL A 130 8.87 -8.09 2.02
C VAL A 130 9.51 -9.41 1.61
N ALA A 131 9.76 -9.58 0.31
CA ALA A 131 10.36 -10.80 -0.23
C ALA A 131 11.74 -11.06 0.38
N ARG A 132 12.60 -10.04 0.47
CA ARG A 132 13.94 -10.15 1.04
C ARG A 132 13.92 -10.50 2.53
N ASN A 133 13.13 -9.78 3.33
CA ASN A 133 13.17 -9.90 4.80
C ASN A 133 12.52 -11.20 5.28
N LEU A 134 11.52 -11.69 4.55
CA LEU A 134 10.81 -12.93 4.90
C LEU A 134 11.30 -14.15 4.11
N GLY A 135 12.20 -13.96 3.13
CA GLY A 135 12.80 -15.04 2.35
C GLY A 135 11.87 -15.66 1.31
N TYR A 136 10.78 -14.98 0.92
CA TYR A 136 9.78 -15.52 0.00
C TYR A 136 10.24 -15.54 -1.45
N ARG A 137 9.77 -16.56 -2.18
CA ARG A 137 9.98 -16.80 -3.61
C ARG A 137 8.64 -16.98 -4.32
N ILE A 138 8.67 -16.93 -5.64
CA ILE A 138 7.49 -17.26 -6.47
C ILE A 138 7.01 -18.67 -6.14
N GLY A 139 5.69 -18.82 -5.97
CA GLY A 139 5.03 -20.07 -5.62
C GLY A 139 4.84 -20.33 -4.13
N ASP A 140 5.51 -19.56 -3.25
CA ASP A 140 5.32 -19.69 -1.80
C ASP A 140 3.90 -19.29 -1.39
N LYS A 141 3.42 -19.92 -0.30
CA LYS A 141 2.10 -19.65 0.27
C LYS A 141 2.18 -18.66 1.43
N ILE A 142 1.31 -17.69 1.43
CA ILE A 142 1.21 -16.62 2.42
C ILE A 142 -0.18 -16.59 3.03
N VAL A 143 -0.25 -16.60 4.35
CA VAL A 143 -1.50 -16.42 5.11
C VAL A 143 -1.59 -14.98 5.59
N ILE A 144 -2.71 -14.33 5.30
CA ILE A 144 -3.01 -12.96 5.70
C ILE A 144 -3.76 -12.98 7.04
N ALA A 145 -3.51 -11.98 7.89
CA ALA A 145 -4.15 -11.81 9.18
C ALA A 145 -4.72 -10.38 9.31
N HIS A 146 -5.76 -10.24 10.12
CA HIS A 146 -6.35 -8.94 10.41
C HIS A 146 -5.45 -8.10 11.31
N GLY A 147 -5.39 -6.79 11.01
CA GLY A 147 -4.69 -5.81 11.81
C GLY A 147 -3.15 -5.88 11.70
N LEU A 148 -2.45 -5.07 12.49
CA LEU A 148 -0.97 -4.95 12.50
C LEU A 148 -0.29 -5.64 13.69
N GLY A 149 -1.02 -6.40 14.49
CA GLY A 149 -0.49 -7.02 15.72
C GLY A 149 0.07 -8.43 15.53
N THR A 150 0.97 -8.83 16.42
CA THR A 150 1.49 -10.20 16.51
C THR A 150 0.64 -11.09 17.41
N ALA A 151 -0.33 -10.55 18.14
CA ALA A 151 -1.12 -11.26 19.13
C ALA A 151 -2.57 -11.48 18.67
N GLY A 152 -2.93 -12.74 18.43
CA GLY A 152 -4.30 -13.21 18.59
C GLY A 152 -5.34 -12.85 17.54
N PHE A 153 -4.96 -12.28 16.40
CA PHE A 153 -5.94 -11.98 15.36
C PHE A 153 -6.26 -13.20 14.51
N ALA A 154 -7.51 -13.31 14.07
CA ALA A 154 -7.97 -14.38 13.20
C ALA A 154 -7.08 -14.46 11.95
N LYS A 155 -6.51 -15.63 11.70
CA LYS A 155 -5.72 -15.93 10.51
C LYS A 155 -6.62 -16.65 9.53
N HIS A 156 -6.45 -16.33 8.26
CA HIS A 156 -7.12 -17.03 7.15
C HIS A 156 -6.26 -18.20 6.66
N ASP A 157 -5.96 -19.16 7.56
CA ASP A 157 -5.10 -20.31 7.26
C ASP A 157 -5.69 -21.24 6.18
N ASP A 158 -7.00 -21.18 6.00
CA ASP A 158 -7.78 -21.92 4.99
C ASP A 158 -7.73 -21.31 3.59
N LYS A 159 -7.30 -20.04 3.46
CA LYS A 159 -7.27 -19.29 2.20
C LYS A 159 -5.88 -18.66 1.94
N PRO A 160 -4.83 -19.47 1.75
CA PRO A 160 -3.49 -18.93 1.52
C PRO A 160 -3.36 -18.30 0.13
N PHE A 161 -2.62 -17.20 0.05
CA PHE A 161 -2.25 -16.55 -1.20
C PHE A 161 -0.93 -17.13 -1.74
N THR A 162 -0.86 -17.33 -3.05
CA THR A 162 0.36 -17.77 -3.74
C THR A 162 1.14 -16.56 -4.24
N VAL A 163 2.44 -16.51 -4.02
CA VAL A 163 3.30 -15.45 -4.55
C VAL A 163 3.41 -15.60 -6.07
N SER A 164 2.81 -14.67 -6.83
CA SER A 164 2.86 -14.61 -8.30
C SER A 164 3.96 -13.70 -8.82
N GLY A 165 4.33 -12.67 -8.04
CA GLY A 165 5.31 -11.67 -8.45
C GLY A 165 6.09 -11.06 -7.30
N ILE A 166 7.30 -10.58 -7.61
CA ILE A 166 8.15 -9.80 -6.71
C ILE A 166 8.61 -8.56 -7.47
N LEU A 167 8.33 -7.38 -6.90
CA LEU A 167 8.71 -6.11 -7.49
C LEU A 167 10.20 -5.80 -7.33
N GLU A 168 10.75 -4.98 -8.22
CA GLU A 168 12.04 -4.34 -8.04
C GLU A 168 11.98 -3.34 -6.88
N HIS A 169 13.14 -3.06 -6.28
CA HIS A 169 13.26 -2.07 -5.21
C HIS A 169 12.97 -0.65 -5.73
N THR A 170 12.07 0.04 -5.05
CA THR A 170 11.60 1.37 -5.44
C THR A 170 12.12 2.50 -4.53
N GLY A 171 12.48 2.19 -3.29
CA GLY A 171 12.77 3.17 -2.25
C GLY A 171 11.50 3.86 -1.71
N THR A 172 10.34 3.26 -1.90
CA THR A 172 9.03 3.79 -1.47
C THR A 172 8.30 2.79 -0.58
N PRO A 173 7.16 3.14 0.04
CA PRO A 173 6.35 2.21 0.82
C PRO A 173 5.89 0.95 0.06
N VAL A 174 5.94 0.96 -1.27
CA VAL A 174 5.68 -0.22 -2.12
C VAL A 174 6.57 -1.40 -1.74
N ASP A 175 7.84 -1.14 -1.42
CA ASP A 175 8.81 -2.18 -1.06
C ASP A 175 8.40 -3.00 0.18
N ARG A 176 7.62 -2.39 1.07
CA ARG A 176 7.17 -2.96 2.35
C ARG A 176 5.71 -3.40 2.33
N THR A 177 5.11 -3.55 1.15
CA THR A 177 3.69 -3.86 0.97
C THR A 177 3.52 -5.19 0.24
N LEU A 178 2.56 -6.01 0.69
CA LEU A 178 2.02 -7.13 -0.07
C LEU A 178 0.80 -6.61 -0.85
N HIS A 179 0.72 -6.93 -2.13
CA HIS A 179 -0.36 -6.49 -3.01
C HIS A 179 -1.20 -7.70 -3.38
N VAL A 180 -2.51 -7.62 -3.13
CA VAL A 180 -3.49 -8.64 -3.49
C VAL A 180 -4.65 -8.00 -4.25
N SER A 181 -5.50 -8.78 -4.91
CA SER A 181 -6.71 -8.24 -5.53
C SER A 181 -7.71 -7.76 -4.46
N VAL A 182 -8.55 -6.76 -4.80
CA VAL A 182 -9.67 -6.33 -3.93
C VAL A 182 -10.62 -7.50 -3.71
N GLU A 183 -10.80 -8.33 -4.73
CA GLU A 183 -11.59 -9.56 -4.69
C GLU A 183 -11.00 -10.56 -3.71
N GLY A 184 -9.67 -10.67 -3.63
CA GLY A 184 -8.96 -11.52 -2.66
C GLY A 184 -9.21 -11.07 -1.22
N ILE A 185 -9.14 -9.75 -0.97
CA ILE A 185 -9.52 -9.20 0.34
C ILE A 185 -10.98 -9.54 0.66
N THR A 186 -11.90 -9.38 -0.28
CA THR A 186 -13.32 -9.73 -0.06
C THR A 186 -13.49 -11.22 0.21
N ALA A 187 -12.80 -12.08 -0.55
CA ALA A 187 -12.94 -13.53 -0.46
C ALA A 187 -12.49 -14.10 0.89
N ILE A 188 -11.47 -13.53 1.53
CA ILE A 188 -11.06 -13.97 2.88
C ILE A 188 -12.04 -13.54 3.98
N HIS A 189 -12.95 -12.57 3.68
CA HIS A 189 -13.89 -12.04 4.65
C HIS A 189 -15.34 -12.56 4.48
N VAL A 190 -15.64 -13.29 3.39
CA VAL A 190 -17.03 -13.74 3.07
C VAL A 190 -17.63 -14.63 4.16
N ASP A 191 -16.81 -15.43 4.84
CA ASP A 191 -17.28 -16.37 5.87
C ASP A 191 -17.09 -15.84 7.29
N TRP A 192 -16.64 -14.61 7.44
CA TRP A 192 -16.37 -14.02 8.74
C TRP A 192 -17.63 -13.46 9.38
N LYS A 193 -18.20 -14.21 10.32
CA LYS A 193 -19.30 -13.78 11.18
C LYS A 193 -18.73 -13.47 12.57
N ASP A 194 -18.75 -12.19 12.97
CA ASP A 194 -18.57 -11.69 14.34
C ASP A 194 -17.34 -12.21 15.13
N GLY A 195 -16.18 -12.34 14.48
CA GLY A 195 -14.92 -12.56 15.20
C GLY A 195 -14.63 -13.99 15.63
N SER A 196 -15.31 -14.96 15.09
CA SER A 196 -15.05 -16.40 15.31
C SER A 196 -14.59 -17.10 14.04
#